data_1cf207d13dd5c6818a703221b3e97153
#
_entry.id   1cf207d13dd5c6818a703221b3e97153
#
_cell.length_a   1.000
_cell.length_b   1.000
_cell.length_c   1.000
_cell.angle_alpha   90.00
_cell.angle_beta   90.00
_cell.angle_gamma   90.00
#
_symmetry.space_group_name_H-M   'P 1'
#
loop_
_entity.id
_entity.type
_entity.pdbx_description
1 polymer ?
#
loop_
_entity_poly.entity_id
_entity_poly.type
_entity_poly.pdbx_seq_one_letter_code
_entity_poly.pdbx_strand_id
1 'polypeptide(L)'
;LAELGAHLKAAAEKAGVPVPRFLMEPGRSIVADAGMTLYTVGSIKRIPGYKQYAAVDGGMTDNPRYALYQSRYTVYHGSKTGPTERFDVVGRCCESGDIIQEHVLLPGSVGRGDILAVCTTGAYNYSMASNYNRLPRPPIVMLRGGNESYVAVRRESLEDLCRNDL
;
A
#
# COMPACT_ATOMS: atom_id res chain seq x y z
N LEU A 1 -3.49 24.00 -5.15
CA LEU A 1 -2.76 24.68 -6.25
C LEU A 1 -2.69 26.19 -6.02
N ALA A 2 -3.81 26.87 -5.65
CA ALA A 2 -3.81 28.31 -5.39
C ALA A 2 -2.81 28.71 -4.29
N GLU A 3 -2.78 27.97 -3.19
CA GLU A 3 -1.87 28.18 -2.08
C GLU A 3 -0.40 28.03 -2.50
N LEU A 4 -0.09 26.98 -3.26
CA LEU A 4 1.26 26.77 -3.81
C LEU A 4 1.67 27.93 -4.73
N GLY A 5 0.77 28.39 -5.59
CA GLY A 5 1.01 29.55 -6.46
C GLY A 5 1.31 30.82 -5.66
N ALA A 6 0.57 31.06 -4.59
CA ALA A 6 0.81 32.20 -3.70
C ALA A 6 2.18 32.14 -3.02
N HIS A 7 2.60 30.96 -2.52
CA HIS A 7 3.92 30.76 -1.91
C HIS A 7 5.06 30.96 -2.91
N LEU A 8 4.91 30.46 -4.14
CA LEU A 8 5.92 30.65 -5.19
C LEU A 8 6.08 32.10 -5.59
N LYS A 9 4.96 32.83 -5.72
CA LYS A 9 4.97 34.26 -5.98
C LYS A 9 5.70 35.04 -4.89
N ALA A 10 5.33 34.81 -3.64
CA ALA A 10 5.97 35.47 -2.49
C ALA A 10 7.46 35.13 -2.38
N ALA A 11 7.85 33.88 -2.68
CA ALA A 11 9.26 33.50 -2.69
C ALA A 11 10.07 34.22 -3.80
N ALA A 12 9.50 34.34 -5.00
CA ALA A 12 10.13 35.04 -6.10
C ALA A 12 10.28 36.53 -5.81
N GLU A 13 9.24 37.17 -5.26
CA GLU A 13 9.27 38.59 -4.82
C GLU A 13 10.34 38.81 -3.75
N LYS A 14 10.43 37.94 -2.75
CA LYS A 14 11.46 38.01 -1.70
C LYS A 14 12.87 37.83 -2.26
N ALA A 15 13.03 37.00 -3.28
CA ALA A 15 14.31 36.78 -3.94
C ALA A 15 14.69 37.89 -4.96
N GLY A 16 13.80 38.81 -5.25
CA GLY A 16 14.02 39.87 -6.24
C GLY A 16 14.11 39.35 -7.69
N VAL A 17 13.45 38.24 -7.98
CA VAL A 17 13.46 37.62 -9.33
C VAL A 17 12.05 37.63 -9.93
N PRO A 18 11.91 37.65 -11.27
CA PRO A 18 10.61 37.50 -11.91
C PRO A 18 9.95 36.18 -11.50
N VAL A 19 8.61 36.18 -11.32
CA VAL A 19 7.87 34.96 -11.03
C VAL A 19 8.01 34.01 -12.23
N PRO A 20 8.60 32.82 -12.04
CA PRO A 20 8.81 31.87 -13.14
C PRO A 20 7.49 31.25 -13.60
N ARG A 21 7.44 30.80 -14.84
CA ARG A 21 6.40 29.87 -15.28
C ARG A 21 6.60 28.54 -14.56
N PHE A 22 5.57 28.09 -13.84
CA PHE A 22 5.63 26.87 -13.06
C PHE A 22 4.86 25.75 -13.77
N LEU A 23 5.50 24.60 -13.96
CA LEU A 23 4.91 23.39 -14.52
C LEU A 23 5.00 22.27 -13.46
N MET A 24 3.94 21.51 -13.32
CA MET A 24 3.86 20.39 -12.38
C MET A 24 3.35 19.14 -13.08
N GLU A 25 3.89 18.00 -12.69
CA GLU A 25 3.44 16.69 -13.12
C GLU A 25 2.99 15.89 -11.87
N PRO A 26 1.83 16.22 -11.27
CA PRO A 26 1.37 15.53 -10.08
C PRO A 26 1.01 14.07 -10.43
N GLY A 27 1.45 13.15 -9.60
CA GLY A 27 1.21 11.71 -9.77
C GLY A 27 0.45 11.15 -8.58
N ARG A 28 1.20 10.71 -7.54
CA ARG A 28 0.64 10.08 -6.33
C ARG A 28 -0.49 10.90 -5.69
N SER A 29 -0.33 12.21 -5.58
CA SER A 29 -1.30 13.12 -4.93
C SER A 29 -2.67 13.16 -5.59
N ILE A 30 -2.82 12.65 -6.82
CA ILE A 30 -4.10 12.65 -7.53
C ILE A 30 -5.02 11.53 -7.03
N VAL A 31 -4.49 10.31 -6.84
CA VAL A 31 -5.32 9.11 -6.64
C VAL A 31 -4.86 8.20 -5.50
N ALA A 32 -3.71 8.47 -4.86
CA ALA A 32 -3.18 7.55 -3.85
C ALA A 32 -4.17 7.34 -2.69
N ASP A 33 -4.74 8.41 -2.16
CA ASP A 33 -5.64 8.36 -1.01
C ASP A 33 -7.04 7.81 -1.35
N ALA A 34 -7.36 7.69 -2.64
CA ALA A 34 -8.59 7.06 -3.09
C ALA A 34 -8.53 5.53 -3.06
N GLY A 35 -7.37 4.94 -2.78
CA GLY A 35 -7.19 3.49 -2.78
C GLY A 35 -6.67 2.94 -1.46
N MET A 36 -7.13 1.73 -1.13
CA MET A 36 -6.60 0.91 -0.07
C MET A 36 -6.41 -0.53 -0.56
N THR A 37 -5.45 -1.23 0.01
CA THR A 37 -5.26 -2.67 -0.23
C THR A 37 -5.68 -3.44 1.02
N LEU A 38 -6.53 -4.43 0.83
CA LEU A 38 -6.97 -5.31 1.90
C LEU A 38 -6.14 -6.60 1.86
N TYR A 39 -5.61 -6.97 3.01
CA TYR A 39 -4.84 -8.20 3.20
C TYR A 39 -5.47 -9.06 4.28
N THR A 40 -5.47 -10.37 4.07
CA THR A 40 -5.85 -11.35 5.09
C THR A 40 -4.63 -11.81 5.84
N VAL A 41 -4.68 -11.75 7.17
CA VAL A 41 -3.64 -12.30 8.03
C VAL A 41 -3.61 -13.82 7.92
N GLY A 42 -2.49 -14.38 7.49
CA GLY A 42 -2.26 -15.81 7.39
C GLY A 42 -1.69 -16.41 8.67
N SER A 43 -0.75 -15.70 9.31
CA SER A 43 -0.14 -16.15 10.55
C SER A 43 0.41 -14.99 11.38
N ILE A 44 0.53 -15.22 12.69
CA ILE A 44 1.18 -14.32 13.64
C ILE A 44 2.39 -15.05 14.22
N LYS A 45 3.53 -14.38 14.22
CA LYS A 45 4.74 -14.85 14.88
C LYS A 45 5.20 -13.84 15.92
N ARG A 46 5.35 -14.28 17.16
CA ARG A 46 5.90 -13.47 18.25
C ARG A 46 7.24 -14.04 18.68
N ILE A 47 8.29 -13.21 18.65
CA ILE A 47 9.63 -13.56 19.12
C ILE A 47 9.87 -12.76 20.39
N PRO A 48 9.86 -13.39 21.58
CA PRO A 48 10.06 -12.69 22.83
C PRO A 48 11.36 -11.88 22.86
N GLY A 49 11.27 -10.62 23.29
CA GLY A 49 12.42 -9.72 23.37
C GLY A 49 12.93 -9.18 22.02
N TYR A 50 12.24 -9.49 20.92
CA TYR A 50 12.65 -9.03 19.59
C TYR A 50 11.51 -8.36 18.80
N LYS A 51 10.77 -9.12 18.01
CA LYS A 51 9.75 -8.58 17.09
C LYS A 51 8.50 -9.47 17.06
N GLN A 52 7.41 -8.85 16.65
CA GLN A 52 6.17 -9.54 16.29
C GLN A 52 5.88 -9.31 14.81
N TYR A 53 5.42 -10.35 14.15
CA TYR A 53 5.11 -10.32 12.73
C TYR A 53 3.65 -10.71 12.48
N ALA A 54 2.99 -9.95 11.60
CA ALA A 54 1.71 -10.31 11.00
C ALA A 54 1.96 -10.61 9.52
N ALA A 55 2.02 -11.90 9.17
CA ALA A 55 2.19 -12.33 7.80
C ALA A 55 0.85 -12.35 7.07
N VAL A 56 0.80 -11.75 5.89
CA VAL A 56 -0.43 -11.56 5.10
C VAL A 56 -0.39 -12.30 3.77
N ASP A 57 -1.55 -12.39 3.10
CA ASP A 57 -1.74 -13.10 1.84
C ASP A 57 -1.25 -12.35 0.58
N GLY A 58 -0.73 -11.13 0.73
CA GLY A 58 -0.03 -10.37 -0.31
C GLY A 58 1.45 -10.18 0.00
N GLY A 59 2.05 -9.14 -0.55
CA GLY A 59 3.45 -8.83 -0.30
C GLY A 59 4.05 -7.86 -1.32
N MET A 60 5.36 -7.91 -1.50
CA MET A 60 6.08 -7.06 -2.45
C MET A 60 5.66 -7.27 -3.90
N THR A 61 4.96 -8.35 -4.22
CA THR A 61 4.40 -8.60 -5.55
C THR A 61 3.28 -7.64 -5.91
N ASP A 62 2.55 -7.13 -4.95
CA ASP A 62 1.45 -6.17 -5.12
C ASP A 62 1.73 -4.82 -4.47
N ASN A 63 2.64 -4.75 -3.51
CA ASN A 63 3.11 -3.52 -2.90
C ASN A 63 4.64 -3.50 -2.72
N PRO A 64 5.43 -3.25 -3.79
CA PRO A 64 6.90 -3.26 -3.70
C PRO A 64 7.49 -1.99 -3.09
N ARG A 65 6.68 -1.01 -2.76
CA ARG A 65 7.16 0.34 -2.49
C ARG A 65 7.89 0.49 -1.16
N TYR A 66 7.56 -0.32 -0.15
CA TYR A 66 8.34 -0.33 1.08
C TYR A 66 9.76 -0.85 0.81
N ALA A 67 9.88 -1.97 0.11
CA ALA A 67 11.16 -2.56 -0.24
C ALA A 67 12.04 -1.64 -1.11
N LEU A 68 11.43 -0.94 -2.09
CA LEU A 68 12.16 -0.08 -3.04
C LEU A 68 12.48 1.31 -2.50
N TYR A 69 11.58 1.91 -1.73
CA TYR A 69 11.64 3.35 -1.41
C TYR A 69 11.45 3.65 0.07
N GLN A 70 11.29 2.65 0.93
CA GLN A 70 10.94 2.84 2.34
C GLN A 70 9.65 3.66 2.52
N SER A 71 8.73 3.53 1.55
CA SER A 71 7.45 4.24 1.56
C SER A 71 6.62 3.80 2.76
N ARG A 72 6.19 4.76 3.56
CA ARG A 72 5.40 4.48 4.76
C ARG A 72 3.92 4.46 4.43
N TYR A 73 3.22 3.47 4.99
CA TYR A 73 1.79 3.27 4.86
C TYR A 73 1.11 3.25 6.22
N THR A 74 -0.08 3.81 6.29
CA THR A 74 -0.96 3.60 7.45
C THR A 74 -1.69 2.28 7.28
N VAL A 75 -1.64 1.46 8.32
CA VAL A 75 -2.30 0.15 8.34
C VAL A 75 -3.30 0.11 9.47
N TYR A 76 -4.54 -0.23 9.15
CA TYR A 76 -5.61 -0.42 10.13
C TYR A 76 -6.05 -1.88 10.19
N HIS A 77 -6.50 -2.30 11.37
CA HIS A 77 -7.27 -3.53 11.51
C HIS A 77 -8.72 -3.28 11.06
N GLY A 78 -9.31 -4.21 10.29
CA GLY A 78 -10.62 -4.01 9.67
C GLY A 78 -11.79 -3.85 10.66
N SER A 79 -11.71 -4.48 11.83
CA SER A 79 -12.84 -4.46 12.77
C SER A 79 -12.47 -4.48 14.25
N LYS A 80 -11.31 -5.04 14.63
CA LYS A 80 -10.92 -5.16 16.05
C LYS A 80 -10.36 -3.86 16.60
N THR A 81 -10.71 -3.57 17.84
CA THR A 81 -10.18 -2.48 18.65
C THR A 81 -9.60 -3.05 19.96
N GLY A 82 -8.89 -2.23 20.72
CA GLY A 82 -8.34 -2.63 22.01
C GLY A 82 -6.88 -2.22 22.18
N PRO A 83 -6.22 -2.69 23.25
CA PRO A 83 -4.81 -2.43 23.49
C PRO A 83 -3.97 -2.86 22.29
N THR A 84 -3.07 -1.97 21.85
CA THR A 84 -2.25 -2.20 20.67
C THR A 84 -0.86 -2.69 21.04
N GLU A 85 -0.33 -3.55 20.18
CA GLU A 85 1.04 -4.01 20.18
C GLU A 85 1.71 -3.67 18.86
N ARG A 86 3.04 -3.66 18.82
CA ARG A 86 3.82 -3.35 17.63
C ARG A 86 4.07 -4.60 16.81
N PHE A 87 3.71 -4.55 15.53
CA PHE A 87 3.93 -5.62 14.56
C PHE A 87 4.67 -5.09 13.33
N ASP A 88 5.46 -5.95 12.71
CA ASP A 88 5.88 -5.77 11.32
C ASP A 88 4.91 -6.57 10.44
N VAL A 89 4.23 -5.89 9.52
CA VAL A 89 3.35 -6.51 8.52
C VAL A 89 4.21 -6.97 7.36
N VAL A 90 4.25 -8.27 7.13
CA VAL A 90 5.13 -8.92 6.15
C VAL A 90 4.34 -9.74 5.16
N GLY A 91 4.87 -9.87 3.95
CA GLY A 91 4.25 -10.66 2.90
C GLY A 91 4.57 -12.16 3.00
N ARG A 92 4.23 -12.86 1.91
CA ARG A 92 4.39 -14.32 1.77
C ARG A 92 5.44 -14.73 0.74
N CYS A 93 6.15 -13.76 0.15
CA CYS A 93 7.21 -14.06 -0.80
C CYS A 93 8.43 -14.70 -0.11
N CYS A 94 9.12 -15.58 -0.80
CA CYS A 94 10.39 -16.14 -0.34
C CYS A 94 11.52 -15.11 -0.53
N GLU A 95 11.40 -13.99 0.22
CA GLU A 95 12.28 -12.83 0.13
C GLU A 95 12.34 -12.10 1.48
N SER A 96 13.55 -11.87 1.99
CA SER A 96 13.75 -11.20 3.29
C SER A 96 13.27 -9.75 3.33
N GLY A 97 13.20 -9.09 2.17
CA GLY A 97 12.68 -7.72 2.00
C GLY A 97 11.18 -7.65 1.81
N ASP A 98 10.43 -8.76 1.92
CA ASP A 98 8.98 -8.77 1.72
C ASP A 98 8.22 -8.19 2.92
N ILE A 99 8.40 -6.89 3.10
CA ILE A 99 7.80 -6.11 4.18
C ILE A 99 6.82 -5.11 3.57
N ILE A 100 5.59 -5.13 4.06
CA ILE A 100 4.56 -4.14 3.71
C ILE A 100 4.76 -2.87 4.53
N GLN A 101 4.91 -3.02 5.87
CA GLN A 101 5.17 -1.92 6.78
C GLN A 101 5.72 -2.42 8.10
N GLU A 102 6.79 -1.81 8.59
CA GLU A 102 7.31 -2.05 9.93
C GLU A 102 6.62 -1.17 10.98
N HIS A 103 6.68 -1.63 12.22
CA HIS A 103 6.26 -0.89 13.42
C HIS A 103 4.80 -0.43 13.42
N VAL A 104 3.92 -1.24 12.86
CA VAL A 104 2.47 -0.99 12.85
C VAL A 104 1.89 -1.29 14.24
N LEU A 105 1.04 -0.40 14.73
CA LEU A 105 0.27 -0.63 15.96
C LEU A 105 -1.04 -1.33 15.59
N LEU A 106 -1.15 -2.61 15.96
CA LEU A 106 -2.35 -3.42 15.74
C LEU A 106 -2.89 -3.89 17.09
N PRO A 107 -4.20 -4.17 17.22
CA PRO A 107 -4.74 -4.82 18.40
C PRO A 107 -3.96 -6.09 18.75
N GLY A 108 -3.58 -6.27 20.01
CA GLY A 108 -2.83 -7.45 20.46
C GLY A 108 -3.58 -8.78 20.22
N SER A 109 -4.90 -8.69 19.99
CA SER A 109 -5.77 -9.81 19.62
C SER A 109 -5.78 -10.13 18.10
N VAL A 110 -4.95 -9.45 17.28
CA VAL A 110 -4.84 -9.75 15.86
C VAL A 110 -4.45 -11.22 15.64
N GLY A 111 -5.10 -11.86 14.68
CA GLY A 111 -4.92 -13.29 14.44
C GLY A 111 -5.22 -13.70 13.00
N ARG A 112 -5.04 -14.99 12.73
CA ARG A 112 -5.33 -15.58 11.42
C ARG A 112 -6.78 -15.32 10.98
N GLY A 113 -6.95 -14.90 9.73
CA GLY A 113 -8.24 -14.60 9.12
C GLY A 113 -8.68 -13.14 9.30
N ASP A 114 -7.98 -12.36 10.14
CA ASP A 114 -8.28 -10.94 10.27
C ASP A 114 -7.88 -10.18 8.99
N ILE A 115 -8.58 -9.07 8.75
CA ILE A 115 -8.31 -8.20 7.60
C ILE A 115 -7.53 -6.97 8.06
N LEU A 116 -6.44 -6.68 7.37
CA LEU A 116 -5.69 -5.44 7.48
C LEU A 116 -5.93 -4.58 6.25
N ALA A 117 -6.18 -3.29 6.46
CA ALA A 117 -6.34 -2.29 5.41
C ALA A 117 -5.08 -1.41 5.35
N VAL A 118 -4.36 -1.47 4.25
CA VAL A 118 -3.21 -0.61 3.95
C VAL A 118 -3.70 0.56 3.11
N CYS A 119 -3.68 1.77 3.67
CA CYS A 119 -4.20 2.98 3.04
C CYS A 119 -3.22 3.59 2.03
N THR A 120 -3.73 4.53 1.22
CA THR A 120 -2.91 5.34 0.28
C THR A 120 -2.22 4.48 -0.79
N THR A 121 -2.90 3.40 -1.22
CA THR A 121 -2.38 2.47 -2.24
C THR A 121 -2.98 2.68 -3.63
N GLY A 122 -3.74 3.77 -3.86
CA GLY A 122 -4.37 4.06 -5.15
C GLY A 122 -3.40 4.45 -6.27
N ALA A 123 -2.13 4.72 -5.95
CA ALA A 123 -1.10 5.05 -6.93
C ALA A 123 0.15 4.20 -6.75
N TYR A 124 0.68 3.69 -7.89
CA TYR A 124 1.95 2.97 -8.01
C TYR A 124 2.01 1.61 -7.30
N ASN A 125 0.91 1.10 -6.76
CA ASN A 125 0.85 -0.25 -6.21
C ASN A 125 0.49 -1.24 -7.31
N TYR A 126 -0.72 -1.21 -7.84
CA TYR A 126 -1.12 -2.14 -8.88
C TYR A 126 -0.28 -2.02 -10.16
N SER A 127 0.06 -0.80 -10.60
CA SER A 127 0.88 -0.59 -11.80
C SER A 127 2.33 -1.10 -11.65
N MET A 128 2.80 -1.31 -10.44
CA MET A 128 4.09 -1.92 -10.13
C MET A 128 3.97 -3.41 -9.73
N ALA A 129 2.75 -3.93 -9.66
CA ALA A 129 2.53 -5.32 -9.30
C ALA A 129 3.17 -6.27 -10.31
N SER A 130 3.70 -7.38 -9.81
CA SER A 130 4.41 -8.37 -10.59
C SER A 130 3.97 -9.79 -10.23
N ASN A 131 4.44 -10.76 -11.00
CA ASN A 131 4.24 -12.17 -10.72
C ASN A 131 5.46 -12.82 -10.05
N TYR A 132 6.23 -12.04 -9.28
CA TYR A 132 7.34 -12.59 -8.52
C TYR A 132 6.87 -13.75 -7.63
N ASN A 133 7.69 -14.79 -7.48
CA ASN A 133 7.32 -16.06 -6.87
C ASN A 133 6.09 -16.76 -7.50
N ARG A 134 5.74 -16.43 -8.76
CA ARG A 134 4.54 -16.96 -9.44
C ARG A 134 3.24 -16.67 -8.67
N LEU A 135 3.14 -15.50 -8.04
CA LEU A 135 1.93 -15.07 -7.38
C LEU A 135 1.03 -14.26 -8.34
N PRO A 136 -0.28 -14.54 -8.39
CA PRO A 136 -1.22 -13.76 -9.19
C PRO A 136 -1.35 -12.33 -8.69
N ARG A 137 -1.47 -11.37 -9.62
CA ARG A 137 -1.79 -9.97 -9.27
C ARG A 137 -3.20 -9.86 -8.70
N PRO A 138 -3.42 -9.00 -7.69
CA PRO A 138 -4.73 -8.83 -7.06
C PRO A 138 -5.73 -8.16 -8.02
N PRO A 139 -7.04 -8.22 -7.74
CA PRO A 139 -8.04 -7.47 -8.47
C PRO A 139 -8.03 -6.00 -8.06
N ILE A 140 -8.65 -5.15 -8.89
CA ILE A 140 -9.08 -3.82 -8.48
C ILE A 140 -10.61 -3.80 -8.45
N VAL A 141 -11.15 -3.46 -7.29
CA VAL A 141 -12.57 -3.21 -7.10
C VAL A 141 -12.78 -1.72 -6.87
N MET A 142 -13.64 -1.13 -7.67
CA MET A 142 -14.02 0.28 -7.55
C MET A 142 -15.29 0.41 -6.73
N LEU A 143 -15.30 1.40 -5.83
CA LEU A 143 -16.48 1.78 -5.05
C LEU A 143 -17.02 3.11 -5.57
N ARG A 144 -18.33 3.21 -5.74
CA ARG A 144 -19.00 4.41 -6.22
C ARG A 144 -20.18 4.74 -5.31
N GLY A 145 -20.26 6.00 -4.87
CA GLY A 145 -21.39 6.49 -4.08
C GLY A 145 -21.66 5.76 -2.75
N GLY A 146 -20.71 4.97 -2.28
CA GLY A 146 -20.80 4.21 -1.03
C GLY A 146 -21.59 2.89 -1.10
N ASN A 147 -22.40 2.67 -2.12
CA ASN A 147 -23.30 1.50 -2.21
C ASN A 147 -23.07 0.63 -3.45
N GLU A 148 -22.32 1.10 -4.41
CA GLU A 148 -22.04 0.37 -5.64
C GLU A 148 -20.59 -0.10 -5.64
N SER A 149 -20.35 -1.33 -6.10
CA SER A 149 -19.03 -1.84 -6.34
C SER A 149 -18.98 -2.59 -7.67
N TYR A 150 -17.85 -2.48 -8.36
CA TYR A 150 -17.59 -3.25 -9.58
C TYR A 150 -16.12 -3.59 -9.71
N VAL A 151 -15.83 -4.71 -10.36
CA VAL A 151 -14.48 -5.16 -10.65
C VAL A 151 -13.97 -4.40 -11.87
N ALA A 152 -13.02 -3.47 -11.65
CA ALA A 152 -12.35 -2.74 -12.71
C ALA A 152 -11.22 -3.56 -13.34
N VAL A 153 -10.52 -4.37 -12.53
CA VAL A 153 -9.50 -5.32 -12.98
C VAL A 153 -9.76 -6.64 -12.27
N ARG A 154 -9.92 -7.72 -13.05
CA ARG A 154 -10.12 -9.06 -12.46
C ARG A 154 -8.82 -9.56 -11.80
N ARG A 155 -8.96 -10.41 -10.81
CA ARG A 155 -7.82 -11.16 -10.25
C ARG A 155 -7.21 -12.06 -11.34
N GLU A 156 -5.89 -12.13 -11.40
CA GLU A 156 -5.22 -13.14 -12.22
C GLU A 156 -5.52 -14.55 -11.70
N SER A 157 -5.74 -15.48 -12.62
CA SER A 157 -5.82 -16.91 -12.34
C SER A 157 -4.42 -17.55 -12.41
N LEU A 158 -4.32 -18.83 -12.03
CA LEU A 158 -3.08 -19.58 -12.19
C LEU A 158 -2.75 -19.79 -13.67
N GLU A 159 -3.76 -19.94 -14.53
CA GLU A 159 -3.61 -20.07 -15.98
C GLU A 159 -3.02 -18.77 -16.59
N ASP A 160 -3.40 -17.60 -16.05
CA ASP A 160 -2.81 -16.33 -16.50
C ASP A 160 -1.29 -16.30 -16.29
N LEU A 161 -0.78 -16.95 -15.23
CA LEU A 161 0.65 -17.02 -14.93
C LEU A 161 1.42 -17.86 -15.97
N CYS A 162 0.78 -18.90 -16.50
CA CYS A 162 1.38 -19.84 -17.45
C CYS A 162 1.09 -19.47 -18.91
N ARG A 163 0.40 -18.39 -19.17
CA ARG A 163 -0.04 -17.98 -20.51
C ARG A 163 1.06 -17.92 -21.56
N ASN A 164 2.29 -17.60 -21.16
CA ASN A 164 3.44 -17.46 -22.05
C ASN A 164 4.42 -18.64 -21.93
N ASP A 165 4.11 -19.66 -21.12
CA ASP A 165 4.93 -20.86 -21.01
C ASP A 165 4.65 -21.77 -22.21
N LEU A 166 5.69 -22.37 -22.83
CA LEU A 166 5.62 -23.23 -24.01
C LEU A 166 5.81 -24.69 -23.62
#